data_73490dec2ef2e1703dd2f71c5df40bed
#
_entry.id   73490dec2ef2e1703dd2f71c5df40bed
#
_cell.length_a   1.000
_cell.length_b   1.000
_cell.length_c   1.000
_cell.angle_alpha   90.00
_cell.angle_beta   90.00
_cell.angle_gamma   90.00
#
_symmetry.space_group_name_H-M   'P 1'
#
loop_
_entity.id
_entity.type
_entity.pdbx_description
1 polymer ?
#
loop_
_entity_poly.entity_id
_entity_poly.type
_entity_poly.pdbx_seq_one_letter_code
_entity_poly.pdbx_strand_id
1 'polypeptide(L)'
;MQGLDTQLLETVRDEDLTVAVVDNDAGASAAKVLKSYATSGRFKLSSLNQPKRGLSSARNSALHLAFASQADLFAFLDDDEIPSDRWLQSMVDCFKEPGNAIIVGPLEPRFEVPPPRWIVAGDFFHHRFTDSNDIAGYTGNVMMRTAAIAASGVRFDEALNAIGGEDVVFFRALRARGFDIKCSPGALAYESIPRGRASLKWMMRRWLRAGATGTLLMGSGNVGWRNRIANAARGLGRIGAGSIMVVVTATTRGRRDFAAVARSIATVCRGVGMLIAAFGVSYQEYGQGYRRDT
;
A
#
# COMPACT_ATOMS: atom_id res chain seq x y z
N MET A 1 -7.10 -5.49 14.83
CA MET A 1 -6.55 -6.27 15.97
C MET A 1 -7.13 -7.66 16.10
N GLN A 2 -8.44 -7.89 15.87
CA GLN A 2 -9.04 -9.25 15.97
C GLN A 2 -8.29 -10.33 15.17
N GLY A 3 -7.87 -10.06 13.93
CA GLY A 3 -7.11 -11.02 13.14
C GLY A 3 -5.70 -11.34 13.65
N LEU A 4 -5.13 -10.51 14.53
CA LEU A 4 -3.85 -10.80 15.17
C LEU A 4 -4.03 -11.80 16.32
N ASP A 5 -5.09 -11.67 17.11
CA ASP A 5 -5.33 -12.55 18.26
C ASP A 5 -5.65 -14.01 17.88
N THR A 6 -6.05 -14.25 16.62
CA THR A 6 -6.34 -15.58 16.07
C THR A 6 -5.14 -16.28 15.42
N GLN A 7 -3.95 -15.67 15.44
CA GLN A 7 -2.76 -16.24 14.80
C GLN A 7 -2.39 -17.61 15.38
N LEU A 8 -2.17 -18.58 14.49
CA LEU A 8 -1.66 -19.92 14.80
C LEU A 8 -0.12 -19.87 14.71
N LEU A 9 0.52 -19.99 15.87
CA LEU A 9 1.97 -19.89 16.00
C LEU A 9 2.56 -21.25 16.36
N GLU A 10 3.62 -21.65 15.65
CA GLU A 10 4.31 -22.92 15.88
C GLU A 10 5.72 -22.71 16.45
N THR A 11 6.40 -21.67 15.99
CA THR A 11 7.81 -21.41 16.33
C THR A 11 8.03 -20.09 17.06
N VAL A 12 7.02 -19.27 17.19
CA VAL A 12 7.06 -17.97 17.89
C VAL A 12 6.16 -18.03 19.11
N ARG A 13 6.62 -17.54 20.26
CA ARG A 13 5.83 -17.49 21.47
C ARG A 13 5.10 -16.17 21.59
N ASP A 14 3.92 -16.15 22.17
CA ASP A 14 3.12 -14.95 22.38
C ASP A 14 3.88 -13.84 23.13
N GLU A 15 4.72 -14.22 24.08
CA GLU A 15 5.53 -13.32 24.91
C GLU A 15 6.63 -12.59 24.12
N ASP A 16 7.06 -13.14 22.98
CA ASP A 16 8.06 -12.56 22.08
C ASP A 16 7.44 -11.56 21.09
N LEU A 17 6.11 -11.43 21.10
CA LEU A 17 5.36 -10.57 20.20
C LEU A 17 4.89 -9.28 20.86
N THR A 18 5.05 -8.19 20.12
CA THR A 18 4.52 -6.88 20.50
C THR A 18 3.76 -6.28 19.32
N VAL A 19 2.51 -5.94 19.55
CA VAL A 19 1.72 -5.13 18.60
C VAL A 19 2.07 -3.67 18.84
N ALA A 20 2.64 -3.01 17.83
CA ALA A 20 2.94 -1.58 17.88
C ALA A 20 1.91 -0.82 17.05
N VAL A 21 1.25 0.18 17.63
CA VAL A 21 0.25 1.00 16.96
C VAL A 21 0.68 2.46 16.96
N VAL A 22 0.72 3.06 15.79
CA VAL A 22 0.93 4.51 15.63
C VAL A 22 -0.40 5.15 15.27
N ASP A 23 -0.98 5.91 16.21
CA ASP A 23 -2.17 6.70 15.97
C ASP A 23 -1.78 8.03 15.31
N ASN A 24 -2.08 8.18 14.02
CA ASN A 24 -1.73 9.40 13.27
C ASN A 24 -2.88 10.43 13.26
N ASP A 25 -3.67 10.45 14.31
CA ASP A 25 -4.67 11.48 14.55
C ASP A 25 -4.23 12.40 15.70
N ALA A 26 -4.24 13.72 15.47
CA ALA A 26 -3.88 14.70 16.48
C ALA A 26 -4.79 14.62 17.74
N GLY A 27 -6.04 14.17 17.57
CA GLY A 27 -7.00 13.94 18.62
C GLY A 27 -6.88 12.59 19.34
N ALA A 28 -5.88 11.77 18.97
CA ALA A 28 -5.68 10.42 19.53
C ALA A 28 -6.96 9.56 19.51
N SER A 29 -7.64 9.52 18.38
CA SER A 29 -8.95 8.86 18.22
C SER A 29 -8.93 7.36 18.52
N ALA A 30 -7.76 6.70 18.37
CA ALA A 30 -7.60 5.28 18.68
C ALA A 30 -7.44 4.99 20.18
N ALA A 31 -7.25 5.99 21.05
CA ALA A 31 -6.89 5.79 22.46
C ALA A 31 -7.84 4.84 23.22
N LYS A 32 -9.16 4.92 22.98
CA LYS A 32 -10.15 4.05 23.64
C LYS A 32 -9.98 2.58 23.22
N VAL A 33 -9.78 2.33 21.93
CA VAL A 33 -9.58 0.97 21.39
C VAL A 33 -8.26 0.39 21.89
N LEU A 34 -7.19 1.20 21.89
CA LEU A 34 -5.87 0.79 22.37
C LEU A 34 -5.91 0.43 23.85
N LYS A 35 -6.58 1.24 24.69
CA LYS A 35 -6.74 0.95 26.12
C LYS A 35 -7.50 -0.37 26.33
N SER A 36 -8.55 -0.63 25.55
CA SER A 36 -9.29 -1.90 25.63
C SER A 36 -8.39 -3.08 25.26
N TYR A 37 -7.65 -2.97 24.17
CA TYR A 37 -6.73 -4.03 23.73
C TYR A 37 -5.61 -4.30 24.73
N ALA A 38 -5.05 -3.26 25.35
CA ALA A 38 -4.00 -3.40 26.37
C ALA A 38 -4.42 -4.26 27.56
N THR A 39 -5.73 -4.36 27.84
CA THR A 39 -6.28 -5.17 28.95
C THR A 39 -6.77 -6.56 28.56
N SER A 40 -7.14 -6.77 27.30
CA SER A 40 -7.80 -8.00 26.83
C SER A 40 -7.16 -8.63 25.60
N GLY A 41 -6.20 -7.96 24.96
CA GLY A 41 -5.52 -8.49 23.79
C GLY A 41 -4.53 -9.61 24.15
N ARG A 42 -4.30 -10.50 23.19
CA ARG A 42 -3.38 -11.64 23.32
C ARG A 42 -1.92 -11.20 23.46
N PHE A 43 -1.52 -10.14 22.77
CA PHE A 43 -0.12 -9.71 22.68
C PHE A 43 0.14 -8.42 23.46
N LYS A 44 1.41 -8.19 23.82
CA LYS A 44 1.83 -6.89 24.38
C LYS A 44 1.50 -5.77 23.41
N LEU A 45 1.02 -4.65 23.93
CA LEU A 45 0.74 -3.45 23.15
C LEU A 45 1.78 -2.37 23.43
N SER A 46 2.35 -1.83 22.36
CA SER A 46 3.08 -0.56 22.36
C SER A 46 2.32 0.44 21.49
N SER A 47 2.12 1.66 21.98
CA SER A 47 1.38 2.66 21.19
C SER A 47 2.05 4.02 21.23
N LEU A 48 1.99 4.74 20.14
CA LEU A 48 2.50 6.10 19.99
C LEU A 48 1.46 6.96 19.29
N ASN A 49 1.17 8.14 19.81
CA ASN A 49 0.44 9.14 19.09
C ASN A 49 1.40 10.00 18.27
N GLN A 50 1.19 10.05 16.95
CA GLN A 50 1.92 10.88 16.00
C GLN A 50 1.00 11.99 15.48
N PRO A 51 1.04 13.20 16.07
CA PRO A 51 0.09 14.27 15.74
C PRO A 51 0.33 14.89 14.36
N LYS A 52 1.54 14.77 13.83
CA LYS A 52 1.85 15.23 12.47
C LYS A 52 1.21 14.29 11.46
N ARG A 53 0.14 14.74 10.81
CA ARG A 53 -0.56 13.98 9.79
C ARG A 53 0.34 13.58 8.62
N GLY A 54 0.18 12.36 8.14
CA GLY A 54 0.82 11.83 6.95
C GLY A 54 1.35 10.42 7.13
N LEU A 55 1.22 9.61 6.08
CA LEU A 55 1.61 8.19 6.10
C LEU A 55 3.11 8.01 6.33
N SER A 56 3.95 8.83 5.70
CA SER A 56 5.41 8.78 5.90
C SER A 56 5.79 9.06 7.35
N SER A 57 5.17 10.07 7.99
CA SER A 57 5.43 10.41 9.39
C SER A 57 4.99 9.29 10.32
N ALA A 58 3.82 8.69 10.09
CA ALA A 58 3.32 7.55 10.87
C ALA A 58 4.23 6.33 10.71
N ARG A 59 4.63 5.99 9.48
CA ARG A 59 5.50 4.85 9.19
C ARG A 59 6.93 5.04 9.71
N ASN A 60 7.46 6.25 9.67
CA ASN A 60 8.76 6.56 10.31
C ASN A 60 8.68 6.39 11.83
N SER A 61 7.57 6.78 12.46
CA SER A 61 7.35 6.53 13.89
C SER A 61 7.25 5.04 14.20
N ALA A 62 6.59 4.26 13.34
CA ALA A 62 6.54 2.80 13.48
C ALA A 62 7.92 2.15 13.28
N LEU A 63 8.73 2.61 12.32
CA LEU A 63 10.14 2.19 12.20
C LEU A 63 10.95 2.52 13.45
N HIS A 64 10.75 3.69 14.04
CA HIS A 64 11.42 4.07 15.27
C HIS A 64 11.07 3.11 16.41
N LEU A 65 9.80 2.77 16.60
CA LEU A 65 9.37 1.78 17.59
C LEU A 65 9.99 0.40 17.32
N ALA A 66 9.99 -0.05 16.07
CA ALA A 66 10.58 -1.32 15.68
C ALA A 66 12.08 -1.38 16.00
N PHE A 67 12.83 -0.32 15.69
CA PHE A 67 14.27 -0.27 15.95
C PHE A 67 14.59 -0.16 17.45
N ALA A 68 13.77 0.55 18.21
CA ALA A 68 13.92 0.68 19.65
C ALA A 68 13.58 -0.61 20.43
N SER A 69 12.70 -1.45 19.88
CA SER A 69 12.27 -2.70 20.51
C SER A 69 13.34 -3.81 20.52
N GLN A 70 14.39 -3.66 19.71
CA GLN A 70 15.42 -4.68 19.48
C GLN A 70 14.86 -6.03 18.96
N ALA A 71 13.65 -6.05 18.43
CA ALA A 71 13.08 -7.25 17.82
C ALA A 71 13.89 -7.64 16.57
N ASP A 72 14.06 -8.93 16.32
CA ASP A 72 14.74 -9.45 15.13
C ASP A 72 14.03 -9.09 13.84
N LEU A 73 12.70 -9.12 13.90
CA LEU A 73 11.79 -8.89 12.76
C LEU A 73 10.71 -7.86 13.17
N PHE A 74 10.27 -7.09 12.22
CA PHE A 74 9.06 -6.28 12.36
C PHE A 74 8.19 -6.39 11.10
N ALA A 75 6.89 -6.25 11.28
CA ALA A 75 5.94 -6.27 10.18
C ALA A 75 5.11 -4.99 10.17
N PHE A 76 4.76 -4.54 8.96
CA PHE A 76 3.68 -3.58 8.75
C PHE A 76 2.43 -4.33 8.29
N LEU A 77 1.31 -3.94 8.85
CA LEU A 77 -0.03 -4.37 8.47
C LEU A 77 -0.94 -3.13 8.57
N ASP A 78 -1.64 -2.79 7.50
CA ASP A 78 -2.52 -1.62 7.50
C ASP A 78 -3.79 -1.88 8.35
N ASP A 79 -4.40 -0.84 8.86
CA ASP A 79 -5.52 -0.92 9.82
C ASP A 79 -6.84 -1.43 9.20
N ASP A 80 -6.96 -1.43 7.88
CA ASP A 80 -8.06 -2.00 7.10
C ASP A 80 -7.75 -3.42 6.55
N GLU A 81 -6.63 -4.01 6.98
CA GLU A 81 -6.22 -5.36 6.62
C GLU A 81 -6.41 -6.35 7.78
N ILE A 82 -6.87 -7.54 7.46
CA ILE A 82 -7.07 -8.64 8.41
C ILE A 82 -6.20 -9.81 7.98
N PRO A 83 -5.17 -10.18 8.77
CA PRO A 83 -4.30 -11.30 8.45
C PRO A 83 -5.05 -12.64 8.56
N SER A 84 -4.70 -13.60 7.70
CA SER A 84 -5.15 -14.99 7.85
C SER A 84 -4.53 -15.63 9.09
N ASP A 85 -5.11 -16.71 9.58
CA ASP A 85 -4.69 -17.34 10.84
C ASP A 85 -3.23 -17.81 10.85
N ARG A 86 -2.64 -18.12 9.70
CA ARG A 86 -1.25 -18.54 9.55
C ARG A 86 -0.33 -17.45 9.00
N TRP A 87 -0.81 -16.24 8.91
CA TRP A 87 -0.08 -15.11 8.29
C TRP A 87 1.28 -14.89 8.93
N LEU A 88 1.32 -14.74 10.27
CA LEU A 88 2.55 -14.45 11.00
C LEU A 88 3.56 -15.59 10.90
N GLN A 89 3.09 -16.83 11.10
CA GLN A 89 3.95 -18.00 10.99
C GLN A 89 4.54 -18.12 9.57
N SER A 90 3.71 -17.91 8.53
CA SER A 90 4.17 -17.97 7.13
C SER A 90 5.19 -16.88 6.81
N MET A 91 5.07 -15.70 7.39
CA MET A 91 6.07 -14.63 7.27
C MET A 91 7.39 -15.03 7.93
N VAL A 92 7.33 -15.48 9.20
CA VAL A 92 8.52 -15.84 10.00
C VAL A 92 9.27 -17.01 9.37
N ASP A 93 8.58 -18.02 8.86
CA ASP A 93 9.20 -19.17 8.22
C ASP A 93 10.09 -18.78 7.04
N CYS A 94 9.75 -17.74 6.30
CA CYS A 94 10.59 -17.25 5.21
C CYS A 94 11.94 -16.68 5.69
N PHE A 95 12.05 -16.24 6.94
CA PHE A 95 13.32 -15.72 7.50
C PHE A 95 14.25 -16.82 8.02
N LYS A 96 13.83 -18.08 7.99
CA LYS A 96 14.72 -19.25 8.19
C LYS A 96 15.72 -19.40 7.04
N GLU A 97 15.35 -18.92 5.84
CA GLU A 97 16.25 -18.88 4.70
C GLU A 97 17.29 -17.74 4.88
N PRO A 98 18.59 -18.06 4.81
CA PRO A 98 19.64 -17.06 4.92
C PRO A 98 19.52 -16.00 3.81
N GLY A 99 19.73 -14.75 4.19
CA GLY A 99 19.72 -13.62 3.24
C GLY A 99 18.35 -12.98 3.00
N ASN A 100 17.26 -13.56 3.44
CA ASN A 100 15.95 -12.92 3.36
C ASN A 100 15.88 -11.73 4.33
N ALA A 101 15.62 -10.56 3.79
CA ALA A 101 15.51 -9.33 4.59
C ALA A 101 14.13 -8.65 4.48
N ILE A 102 13.40 -8.89 3.39
CA ILE A 102 12.10 -8.30 3.11
C ILE A 102 11.17 -9.35 2.50
N ILE A 103 10.06 -9.62 3.17
CA ILE A 103 9.03 -10.58 2.73
C ILE A 103 7.70 -9.85 2.65
N VAL A 104 7.03 -9.94 1.52
CA VAL A 104 5.66 -9.43 1.33
C VAL A 104 4.67 -10.60 1.24
N GLY A 105 3.44 -10.37 1.69
CA GLY A 105 2.34 -11.32 1.52
C GLY A 105 1.30 -10.82 0.53
N PRO A 106 0.49 -11.70 -0.08
CA PRO A 106 -0.60 -11.31 -0.95
C PRO A 106 -1.73 -10.63 -0.18
N LEU A 107 -2.51 -9.78 -0.89
CA LEU A 107 -3.74 -9.19 -0.40
C LEU A 107 -4.92 -9.65 -1.26
N GLU A 108 -5.99 -10.07 -0.59
CA GLU A 108 -7.27 -10.37 -1.20
C GLU A 108 -8.35 -9.42 -0.71
N PRO A 109 -9.21 -8.88 -1.59
CA PRO A 109 -10.27 -7.98 -1.19
C PRO A 109 -11.40 -8.72 -0.48
N ARG A 110 -11.83 -8.21 0.66
CA ARG A 110 -13.10 -8.56 1.33
C ARG A 110 -14.07 -7.39 1.18
N PHE A 111 -15.03 -7.53 0.29
CA PHE A 111 -16.02 -6.50 0.05
C PHE A 111 -17.10 -6.50 1.13
N GLU A 112 -17.42 -5.33 1.69
CA GLU A 112 -18.50 -5.12 2.65
C GLU A 112 -19.88 -5.51 2.07
N VAL A 113 -20.06 -5.27 0.77
CA VAL A 113 -21.24 -5.67 0.01
C VAL A 113 -20.80 -6.32 -1.31
N PRO A 114 -21.59 -7.22 -1.92
CA PRO A 114 -21.23 -7.83 -3.20
C PRO A 114 -20.87 -6.76 -4.24
N PRO A 115 -19.65 -6.77 -4.79
CA PRO A 115 -19.20 -5.76 -5.73
C PRO A 115 -19.85 -5.96 -7.10
N PRO A 116 -19.92 -4.92 -7.95
CA PRO A 116 -20.30 -5.07 -9.34
C PRO A 116 -19.46 -6.14 -10.05
N ARG A 117 -20.09 -6.96 -10.91
CA ARG A 117 -19.42 -8.08 -11.61
C ARG A 117 -18.16 -7.68 -12.36
N TRP A 118 -18.11 -6.47 -12.93
CA TRP A 118 -16.96 -5.98 -13.66
C TRP A 118 -15.73 -5.74 -12.77
N ILE A 119 -15.92 -5.45 -11.48
CA ILE A 119 -14.82 -5.29 -10.51
C ILE A 119 -14.15 -6.64 -10.28
N VAL A 120 -14.94 -7.69 -10.05
CA VAL A 120 -14.44 -9.06 -9.86
C VAL A 120 -13.75 -9.56 -11.14
N ALA A 121 -14.44 -9.44 -12.29
CA ALA A 121 -13.90 -9.86 -13.58
C ALA A 121 -12.64 -9.08 -14.01
N GLY A 122 -12.51 -7.85 -13.54
CA GLY A 122 -11.34 -6.99 -13.80
C GLY A 122 -10.16 -7.24 -12.87
N ASP A 123 -10.37 -7.92 -11.77
CA ASP A 123 -9.34 -8.19 -10.74
C ASP A 123 -8.64 -6.92 -10.24
N PHE A 124 -9.43 -5.88 -9.93
CA PHE A 124 -8.89 -4.54 -9.70
C PHE A 124 -8.37 -4.30 -8.27
N PHE A 125 -8.62 -5.22 -7.34
CA PHE A 125 -8.27 -5.06 -5.92
C PHE A 125 -7.30 -6.10 -5.39
N HIS A 126 -7.04 -7.20 -6.11
CA HIS A 126 -6.06 -8.18 -5.67
C HIS A 126 -4.63 -7.66 -5.85
N HIS A 127 -3.83 -7.85 -4.84
CA HIS A 127 -2.37 -7.67 -4.90
C HIS A 127 -1.74 -9.06 -4.85
N ARG A 128 -1.51 -9.64 -6.02
CA ARG A 128 -0.83 -10.94 -6.19
C ARG A 128 0.61 -10.69 -6.58
N PHE A 129 1.51 -11.36 -5.89
CA PHE A 129 2.93 -11.34 -6.22
C PHE A 129 3.28 -12.69 -6.82
N THR A 130 3.91 -12.67 -7.97
CA THR A 130 4.62 -13.81 -8.52
C THR A 130 6.10 -13.65 -8.18
N ASP A 131 6.84 -14.76 -8.03
CA ASP A 131 8.29 -14.78 -7.74
C ASP A 131 9.13 -14.14 -8.87
N SER A 132 8.76 -12.96 -9.30
CA SER A 132 9.51 -12.18 -10.28
C SER A 132 10.27 -11.07 -9.57
N ASN A 133 11.42 -10.69 -10.10
CA ASN A 133 12.27 -9.58 -9.63
C ASN A 133 11.53 -8.21 -9.66
N ASP A 134 10.27 -8.18 -10.09
CA ASP A 134 9.41 -7.00 -10.22
C ASP A 134 8.43 -6.80 -9.06
N ILE A 135 8.58 -7.55 -7.94
CA ILE A 135 7.73 -7.32 -6.76
C ILE A 135 7.97 -5.91 -6.26
N ALA A 136 7.06 -5.00 -6.59
CA ALA A 136 7.02 -3.70 -5.93
C ALA A 136 6.62 -3.95 -4.46
N GLY A 137 7.53 -3.68 -3.53
CA GLY A 137 7.17 -3.72 -2.12
C GLY A 137 6.05 -2.71 -1.82
N TYR A 138 5.18 -3.05 -0.91
CA TYR A 138 4.18 -2.16 -0.33
C TYR A 138 4.11 -2.40 1.18
N THR A 139 3.65 -1.42 1.94
CA THR A 139 3.74 -1.46 3.40
C THR A 139 2.54 -2.12 4.09
N GLY A 140 1.46 -2.40 3.37
CA GLY A 140 0.27 -2.98 3.99
C GLY A 140 0.50 -4.38 4.55
N ASN A 141 1.24 -5.23 3.83
CA ASN A 141 1.48 -6.62 4.24
C ASN A 141 2.95 -7.00 3.98
N VAL A 142 3.84 -6.62 4.87
CA VAL A 142 5.29 -6.86 4.73
C VAL A 142 5.95 -7.12 6.08
N MET A 143 6.92 -8.05 6.11
CA MET A 143 7.81 -8.27 7.25
C MET A 143 9.26 -8.02 6.83
N MET A 144 10.04 -7.45 7.73
CA MET A 144 11.41 -7.02 7.46
C MET A 144 12.35 -7.36 8.62
N ARG A 145 13.62 -7.65 8.28
CA ARG A 145 14.68 -7.87 9.27
C ARG A 145 15.14 -6.54 9.85
N THR A 146 14.92 -6.33 11.15
CA THR A 146 15.12 -5.04 11.83
C THR A 146 16.54 -4.50 11.66
N ALA A 147 17.55 -5.32 11.95
CA ALA A 147 18.95 -4.89 11.86
C ALA A 147 19.35 -4.48 10.44
N ALA A 148 18.86 -5.21 9.41
CA ALA A 148 19.17 -4.91 8.02
C ALA A 148 18.56 -3.58 7.57
N ILE A 149 17.30 -3.35 7.91
CA ILE A 149 16.61 -2.09 7.54
C ILE A 149 17.18 -0.91 8.34
N ALA A 150 17.48 -1.09 9.62
CA ALA A 150 18.12 -0.04 10.44
C ALA A 150 19.48 0.37 9.85
N ALA A 151 20.34 -0.60 9.51
CA ALA A 151 21.66 -0.37 8.91
C ALA A 151 21.60 0.27 7.53
N SER A 152 20.52 0.05 6.74
CA SER A 152 20.33 0.67 5.44
C SER A 152 20.20 2.20 5.52
N GLY A 153 19.79 2.75 6.65
CA GLY A 153 19.48 4.17 6.84
C GLY A 153 18.27 4.67 6.06
N VAL A 154 17.55 3.80 5.32
CA VAL A 154 16.37 4.20 4.55
C VAL A 154 15.22 4.59 5.47
N ARG A 155 14.53 5.67 5.12
CA ARG A 155 13.34 6.18 5.83
C ARG A 155 12.28 6.55 4.78
N PHE A 156 11.03 6.64 5.23
CA PHE A 156 9.96 7.17 4.40
C PHE A 156 10.14 8.67 4.19
N ASP A 157 10.00 9.13 2.96
CA ASP A 157 10.13 10.55 2.62
C ASP A 157 8.88 11.32 3.07
N GLU A 158 9.03 12.19 4.06
CA GLU A 158 7.94 12.98 4.61
C GLU A 158 7.42 14.08 3.66
N ALA A 159 8.14 14.41 2.60
CA ALA A 159 7.63 15.27 1.53
C ALA A 159 6.43 14.62 0.81
N LEU A 160 6.30 13.29 0.90
CA LEU A 160 5.20 12.52 0.30
C LEU A 160 3.96 12.36 1.20
N ASN A 161 3.97 12.92 2.41
CA ASN A 161 2.87 12.80 3.37
C ASN A 161 1.47 13.15 2.79
N ALA A 162 1.39 14.10 1.87
CA ALA A 162 0.14 14.54 1.27
C ALA A 162 -0.13 13.92 -0.11
N ILE A 163 0.90 13.36 -0.76
CA ILE A 163 0.86 12.95 -2.17
C ILE A 163 0.63 11.45 -2.29
N GLY A 164 1.18 10.66 -1.34
CA GLY A 164 1.20 9.20 -1.41
C GLY A 164 2.34 8.67 -2.29
N GLY A 165 2.54 7.33 -2.27
CA GLY A 165 3.61 6.64 -3.00
C GLY A 165 4.94 6.60 -2.22
N GLU A 166 4.88 6.92 -0.94
CA GLU A 166 6.01 6.84 -0.01
C GLU A 166 6.55 5.41 0.13
N ASP A 167 5.69 4.41 0.02
CA ASP A 167 6.03 2.99 -0.01
C ASP A 167 6.86 2.64 -1.24
N VAL A 168 6.45 3.08 -2.43
CA VAL A 168 7.19 2.86 -3.69
C VAL A 168 8.59 3.44 -3.60
N VAL A 169 8.74 4.66 -3.03
CA VAL A 169 10.05 5.29 -2.85
C VAL A 169 10.91 4.53 -1.84
N PHE A 170 10.32 4.14 -0.73
CA PHE A 170 10.98 3.40 0.33
C PHE A 170 11.55 2.06 -0.18
N PHE A 171 10.72 1.22 -0.81
CA PHE A 171 11.17 -0.08 -1.33
C PHE A 171 12.13 0.06 -2.52
N ARG A 172 11.97 1.07 -3.36
CA ARG A 172 12.95 1.39 -4.41
C ARG A 172 14.31 1.76 -3.82
N ALA A 173 14.35 2.54 -2.75
CA ALA A 173 15.57 2.90 -2.06
C ALA A 173 16.24 1.69 -1.39
N LEU A 174 15.48 0.73 -0.85
CA LEU A 174 16.00 -0.53 -0.32
C LEU A 174 16.58 -1.40 -1.45
N ARG A 175 15.86 -1.55 -2.56
CA ARG A 175 16.38 -2.28 -3.74
C ARG A 175 17.67 -1.68 -4.29
N ALA A 176 17.77 -0.36 -4.36
CA ALA A 176 18.99 0.32 -4.79
C ALA A 176 20.20 0.05 -3.87
N ARG A 177 19.95 -0.46 -2.65
CA ARG A 177 20.96 -0.91 -1.69
C ARG A 177 21.20 -2.42 -1.73
N GLY A 178 20.61 -3.13 -2.70
CA GLY A 178 20.81 -4.56 -2.91
C GLY A 178 19.86 -5.46 -2.12
N PHE A 179 18.78 -4.91 -1.53
CA PHE A 179 17.78 -5.74 -0.86
C PHE A 179 16.83 -6.38 -1.87
N ASP A 180 16.73 -7.69 -1.83
CA ASP A 180 15.70 -8.45 -2.55
C ASP A 180 14.40 -8.45 -1.76
N ILE A 181 13.27 -8.36 -2.49
CA ILE A 181 11.94 -8.50 -1.93
C ILE A 181 11.39 -9.83 -2.42
N LYS A 182 11.07 -10.71 -1.46
CA LYS A 182 10.47 -12.02 -1.76
C LYS A 182 9.01 -12.07 -1.33
N CYS A 183 8.27 -13.03 -1.85
CA CYS A 183 6.86 -13.23 -1.51
C CYS A 183 6.69 -14.49 -0.67
N SER A 184 5.84 -14.41 0.35
CA SER A 184 5.29 -15.55 1.07
C SER A 184 3.83 -15.75 0.68
N PRO A 185 3.50 -16.70 -0.20
CA PRO A 185 2.11 -16.94 -0.60
C PRO A 185 1.18 -17.30 0.56
N GLY A 186 1.72 -17.94 1.62
CA GLY A 186 0.97 -18.30 2.82
C GLY A 186 0.70 -17.12 3.76
N ALA A 187 1.38 -16.00 3.60
CA ALA A 187 1.19 -14.80 4.41
C ALA A 187 0.06 -13.91 3.87
N LEU A 188 -1.12 -14.53 3.65
CA LEU A 188 -2.29 -13.88 3.11
C LEU A 188 -2.92 -12.92 4.12
N ALA A 189 -3.23 -11.71 3.68
CA ALA A 189 -4.09 -10.78 4.39
C ALA A 189 -5.28 -10.34 3.52
N TYR A 190 -6.35 -9.87 4.16
CA TYR A 190 -7.58 -9.47 3.51
C TYR A 190 -7.80 -7.97 3.71
N GLU A 191 -7.88 -7.22 2.61
CA GLU A 191 -8.21 -5.79 2.65
C GLU A 191 -9.73 -5.60 2.72
N SER A 192 -10.22 -4.89 3.71
CA SER A 192 -11.64 -4.51 3.82
C SER A 192 -11.99 -3.44 2.80
N ILE A 193 -12.86 -3.76 1.84
CA ILE A 193 -13.30 -2.83 0.79
C ILE A 193 -14.69 -2.29 1.09
N PRO A 194 -14.82 -1.04 1.59
CA PRO A 194 -16.11 -0.42 1.83
C PRO A 194 -16.90 -0.25 0.52
N ARG A 195 -18.23 -0.22 0.64
CA ARG A 195 -19.15 -0.03 -0.51
C ARG A 195 -18.76 1.14 -1.40
N GLY A 196 -18.31 2.26 -0.83
CA GLY A 196 -17.92 3.47 -1.57
C GLY A 196 -16.73 3.24 -2.49
N ARG A 197 -15.77 2.37 -2.11
CA ARG A 197 -14.59 2.03 -2.91
C ARG A 197 -14.93 1.11 -4.10
N ALA A 198 -15.97 0.31 -4.02
CA ALA A 198 -16.42 -0.61 -5.09
C ALA A 198 -17.25 0.11 -6.16
N SER A 199 -16.79 1.27 -6.67
CA SER A 199 -17.50 2.09 -7.65
C SER A 199 -16.57 2.60 -8.75
N LEU A 200 -17.13 2.79 -9.97
CA LEU A 200 -16.36 3.32 -11.09
C LEU A 200 -15.77 4.71 -10.78
N LYS A 201 -16.55 5.56 -10.10
CA LYS A 201 -16.12 6.91 -9.72
C LYS A 201 -14.86 6.87 -8.81
N TRP A 202 -14.85 5.96 -7.82
CA TRP A 202 -13.71 5.80 -6.94
C TRP A 202 -12.50 5.21 -7.69
N MET A 203 -12.72 4.19 -8.53
CA MET A 203 -11.67 3.60 -9.35
C MET A 203 -11.03 4.62 -10.30
N MET A 204 -11.82 5.47 -10.94
CA MET A 204 -11.29 6.54 -11.81
C MET A 204 -10.37 7.49 -11.03
N ARG A 205 -10.77 7.89 -9.81
CA ARG A 205 -9.93 8.73 -8.94
C ARG A 205 -8.63 8.01 -8.55
N ARG A 206 -8.71 6.72 -8.18
CA ARG A 206 -7.54 5.88 -7.88
C ARG A 206 -6.58 5.80 -9.07
N TRP A 207 -7.09 5.55 -10.28
CA TRP A 207 -6.26 5.47 -11.49
C TRP A 207 -5.65 6.81 -11.89
N LEU A 208 -6.38 7.91 -11.76
CA LEU A 208 -5.87 9.26 -11.99
C LEU A 208 -4.71 9.56 -11.04
N ARG A 209 -4.91 9.29 -9.74
CA ARG A 209 -3.88 9.43 -8.72
C ARG A 209 -2.66 8.58 -9.04
N ALA A 210 -2.84 7.30 -9.38
CA ALA A 210 -1.73 6.41 -9.73
C ALA A 210 -0.90 6.95 -10.91
N GLY A 211 -1.54 7.59 -11.89
CA GLY A 211 -0.85 8.28 -12.99
C GLY A 211 -0.06 9.49 -12.53
N ALA A 212 -0.63 10.31 -11.66
CA ALA A 212 0.03 11.51 -11.12
C ALA A 212 1.22 11.13 -10.22
N THR A 213 1.00 10.28 -9.23
CA THR A 213 2.03 9.83 -8.28
C THR A 213 3.18 9.11 -9.01
N GLY A 214 2.87 8.17 -9.92
CA GLY A 214 3.89 7.47 -10.70
C GLY A 214 4.79 8.42 -11.49
N THR A 215 4.23 9.51 -12.02
CA THR A 215 5.00 10.53 -12.77
C THR A 215 5.90 11.33 -11.85
N LEU A 216 5.40 11.75 -10.69
CA LEU A 216 6.19 12.49 -9.70
C LEU A 216 7.35 11.64 -9.17
N LEU A 217 7.11 10.34 -8.92
CA LEU A 217 8.13 9.41 -8.42
C LEU A 217 9.20 9.03 -9.47
N MET A 218 8.90 9.12 -10.76
CA MET A 218 9.89 8.94 -11.83
C MET A 218 10.85 10.13 -11.95
N GLY A 219 10.47 11.28 -11.40
CA GLY A 219 11.22 12.52 -11.46
C GLY A 219 11.91 12.90 -10.14
N SER A 220 12.36 11.93 -9.33
CA SER A 220 13.04 12.18 -8.05
C SER A 220 14.26 13.10 -8.27
N GLY A 221 14.12 14.38 -7.92
CA GLY A 221 15.05 15.45 -8.22
C GLY A 221 14.41 16.48 -9.15
N ASN A 222 15.03 17.61 -9.28
CA ASN A 222 14.57 18.74 -10.10
C ASN A 222 14.15 18.28 -11.51
N VAL A 223 12.84 18.07 -11.73
CA VAL A 223 12.31 17.58 -13.02
C VAL A 223 12.52 18.68 -14.04
N GLY A 224 13.64 18.62 -14.74
CA GLY A 224 13.94 19.56 -15.82
C GLY A 224 12.80 19.62 -16.84
N TRP A 225 12.62 20.75 -17.50
CA TRP A 225 11.55 20.99 -18.48
C TRP A 225 11.40 19.88 -19.54
N ARG A 226 12.53 19.25 -19.93
CA ARG A 226 12.56 18.12 -20.88
C ARG A 226 11.77 16.91 -20.36
N ASN A 227 11.93 16.55 -19.10
CA ASN A 227 11.20 15.46 -18.46
C ASN A 227 9.70 15.79 -18.30
N ARG A 228 9.37 17.06 -18.04
CA ARG A 228 7.97 17.52 -18.01
C ARG A 228 7.31 17.35 -19.38
N ILE A 229 7.97 17.77 -20.46
CA ILE A 229 7.46 17.59 -21.83
C ILE A 229 7.32 16.08 -22.15
N ALA A 230 8.32 15.26 -21.85
CA ALA A 230 8.27 13.83 -22.09
C ALA A 230 7.10 13.16 -21.33
N ASN A 231 6.89 13.56 -20.08
CA ASN A 231 5.77 13.04 -19.28
C ASN A 231 4.41 13.53 -19.79
N ALA A 232 4.31 14.79 -20.23
CA ALA A 232 3.11 15.32 -20.88
C ALA A 232 2.81 14.57 -22.18
N ALA A 233 3.81 14.35 -23.04
CA ALA A 233 3.66 13.59 -24.28
C ALA A 233 3.20 12.14 -24.03
N ARG A 234 3.80 11.45 -23.03
CA ARG A 234 3.35 10.10 -22.62
C ARG A 234 1.92 10.13 -22.09
N GLY A 235 1.55 11.14 -21.30
CA GLY A 235 0.19 11.33 -20.82
C GLY A 235 -0.81 11.50 -21.95
N LEU A 236 -0.52 12.38 -22.92
CA LEU A 236 -1.36 12.58 -24.10
C LEU A 236 -1.48 11.30 -24.95
N GLY A 237 -0.37 10.60 -25.18
CA GLY A 237 -0.38 9.31 -25.88
C GLY A 237 -1.28 8.27 -25.21
N ARG A 238 -1.24 8.18 -23.85
CA ARG A 238 -2.14 7.29 -23.08
C ARG A 238 -3.60 7.73 -23.16
N ILE A 239 -3.88 9.02 -23.13
CA ILE A 239 -5.25 9.55 -23.30
C ILE A 239 -5.77 9.17 -24.68
N GLY A 240 -5.01 9.43 -25.74
CA GLY A 240 -5.42 9.10 -27.13
C GLY A 240 -5.65 7.61 -27.32
N ALA A 241 -4.65 6.77 -26.99
CA ALA A 241 -4.76 5.32 -27.12
C ALA A 241 -5.87 4.76 -26.22
N GLY A 242 -5.98 5.21 -24.97
CA GLY A 242 -7.03 4.80 -24.05
C GLY A 242 -8.43 5.17 -24.55
N SER A 243 -8.61 6.37 -25.13
CA SER A 243 -9.90 6.80 -25.68
C SER A 243 -10.34 5.93 -26.87
N ILE A 244 -9.41 5.61 -27.77
CA ILE A 244 -9.67 4.68 -28.88
C ILE A 244 -10.07 3.30 -28.31
N MET A 245 -9.31 2.80 -27.32
CA MET A 245 -9.62 1.51 -26.68
C MET A 245 -10.97 1.53 -25.96
N VAL A 246 -11.40 2.64 -25.35
CA VAL A 246 -12.74 2.77 -24.74
C VAL A 246 -13.81 2.60 -25.82
N VAL A 247 -13.68 3.29 -26.96
CA VAL A 247 -14.65 3.16 -28.07
C VAL A 247 -14.68 1.72 -28.58
N VAL A 248 -13.52 1.14 -28.87
CA VAL A 248 -13.43 -0.24 -29.40
C VAL A 248 -14.00 -1.25 -28.40
N THR A 249 -13.61 -1.17 -27.12
CA THR A 249 -14.11 -2.14 -26.13
C THR A 249 -15.59 -1.92 -25.81
N ALA A 250 -16.08 -0.69 -25.80
CA ALA A 250 -17.50 -0.40 -25.61
C ALA A 250 -18.37 -0.92 -26.77
N THR A 251 -17.91 -0.78 -27.99
CA THR A 251 -18.67 -1.25 -29.18
C THR A 251 -18.59 -2.77 -29.38
N THR A 252 -17.41 -3.38 -29.13
CA THR A 252 -17.20 -4.81 -29.39
C THR A 252 -17.59 -5.71 -28.22
N ARG A 253 -17.36 -5.29 -26.97
CA ARG A 253 -17.56 -6.08 -25.75
C ARG A 253 -18.64 -5.51 -24.84
N GLY A 254 -18.78 -4.21 -24.77
CA GLY A 254 -19.82 -3.40 -24.14
C GLY A 254 -20.43 -4.02 -22.88
N ARG A 255 -21.71 -4.40 -22.99
CA ARG A 255 -22.47 -4.95 -21.86
C ARG A 255 -21.99 -6.33 -21.38
N ARG A 256 -21.23 -7.09 -22.22
CA ARG A 256 -20.78 -8.45 -21.86
C ARG A 256 -19.49 -8.44 -21.04
N ASP A 257 -18.61 -7.47 -21.27
CA ASP A 257 -17.31 -7.37 -20.58
C ASP A 257 -16.99 -5.92 -20.24
N PHE A 258 -17.72 -5.37 -19.28
CA PHE A 258 -17.45 -4.00 -18.83
C PHE A 258 -16.09 -3.87 -18.14
N ALA A 259 -15.47 -4.98 -17.68
CA ALA A 259 -14.12 -4.97 -17.14
C ALA A 259 -13.07 -4.52 -18.18
N ALA A 260 -13.23 -4.95 -19.46
CA ALA A 260 -12.36 -4.47 -20.54
C ALA A 260 -12.52 -2.97 -20.77
N VAL A 261 -13.76 -2.46 -20.76
CA VAL A 261 -14.03 -1.02 -20.86
C VAL A 261 -13.40 -0.26 -19.69
N ALA A 262 -13.55 -0.78 -18.47
CA ALA A 262 -12.97 -0.17 -17.27
C ALA A 262 -11.42 -0.12 -17.31
N ARG A 263 -10.74 -1.15 -17.83
CA ARG A 263 -9.28 -1.12 -18.07
C ARG A 263 -8.88 -0.04 -19.07
N SER A 264 -9.68 0.16 -20.10
CA SER A 264 -9.45 1.23 -21.09
C SER A 264 -9.62 2.62 -20.46
N ILE A 265 -10.67 2.81 -19.65
CA ILE A 265 -10.89 4.03 -18.84
C ILE A 265 -9.71 4.26 -17.87
N ALA A 266 -9.19 3.20 -17.25
CA ALA A 266 -8.02 3.30 -16.38
C ALA A 266 -6.80 3.86 -17.12
N THR A 267 -6.60 3.49 -18.39
CA THR A 267 -5.51 4.01 -19.22
C THR A 267 -5.66 5.51 -19.44
N VAL A 268 -6.89 5.96 -19.77
CA VAL A 268 -7.20 7.41 -19.91
C VAL A 268 -6.94 8.14 -18.59
N CYS A 269 -7.49 7.65 -17.47
CA CYS A 269 -7.34 8.31 -16.17
C CYS A 269 -5.87 8.43 -15.76
N ARG A 270 -5.07 7.36 -15.96
CA ARG A 270 -3.62 7.42 -15.70
C ARG A 270 -2.93 8.43 -16.60
N GLY A 271 -3.30 8.53 -17.88
CA GLY A 271 -2.79 9.53 -18.80
C GLY A 271 -3.09 10.97 -18.34
N VAL A 272 -4.32 11.23 -17.90
CA VAL A 272 -4.74 12.52 -17.33
C VAL A 272 -3.92 12.84 -16.06
N GLY A 273 -3.73 11.87 -15.16
CA GLY A 273 -2.91 12.02 -13.97
C GLY A 273 -1.46 12.39 -14.30
N MET A 274 -0.86 11.72 -15.30
CA MET A 274 0.49 12.03 -15.79
C MET A 274 0.58 13.46 -16.33
N LEU A 275 -0.43 13.91 -17.07
CA LEU A 275 -0.50 15.24 -17.63
C LEU A 275 -0.58 16.32 -16.52
N ILE A 276 -1.47 16.12 -15.54
CA ILE A 276 -1.62 17.02 -14.39
C ILE A 276 -0.29 17.14 -13.63
N ALA A 277 0.40 16.03 -13.37
CA ALA A 277 1.68 16.02 -12.68
C ALA A 277 2.81 16.71 -13.49
N ALA A 278 2.80 16.59 -14.84
CA ALA A 278 3.75 17.26 -15.69
C ALA A 278 3.68 18.80 -15.58
N PHE A 279 2.50 19.35 -15.28
CA PHE A 279 2.29 20.78 -15.00
C PHE A 279 2.58 21.18 -13.54
N GLY A 280 3.07 20.26 -12.70
CA GLY A 280 3.46 20.56 -11.33
C GLY A 280 2.29 20.61 -10.34
N VAL A 281 1.10 20.14 -10.77
CA VAL A 281 -0.06 20.02 -9.86
C VAL A 281 0.02 18.70 -9.13
N SER A 282 0.19 18.74 -7.80
CA SER A 282 0.14 17.54 -6.96
C SER A 282 -1.31 17.22 -6.56
N TYR A 283 -1.72 15.97 -6.74
CA TYR A 283 -2.98 15.50 -6.21
C TYR A 283 -2.80 15.16 -4.72
N GLN A 284 -3.38 15.98 -3.85
CA GLN A 284 -3.32 15.74 -2.40
C GLN A 284 -4.43 14.75 -1.98
N GLU A 285 -4.05 13.56 -1.57
CA GLU A 285 -4.99 12.54 -1.06
C GLU A 285 -5.35 12.78 0.40
N TYR A 286 -4.36 13.18 1.19
CA TYR A 286 -4.46 13.32 2.66
C TYR A 286 -4.43 14.79 3.11
N GLY A 287 -4.82 15.72 2.24
CA GLY A 287 -4.91 17.16 2.54
C GLY A 287 -5.92 17.49 3.63
N GLN A 288 -5.90 18.75 4.12
CA GLN A 288 -6.91 19.26 5.06
C GLN A 288 -8.30 19.09 4.45
N GLY A 289 -9.15 18.25 5.06
CA GLY A 289 -10.51 17.96 4.59
C GLY A 289 -10.76 16.52 4.11
N TYR A 290 -9.74 15.66 4.11
CA TYR A 290 -9.97 14.24 3.86
C TYR A 290 -10.80 13.64 5.01
N ARG A 291 -12.07 13.33 4.72
CA ARG A 291 -12.88 12.41 5.54
C ARG A 291 -12.75 11.03 4.89
N ARG A 292 -12.34 10.01 5.67
CA ARG A 292 -12.53 8.63 5.25
C ARG A 292 -14.02 8.47 4.98
N ASP A 293 -14.39 8.10 3.74
CA ASP A 293 -15.75 7.65 3.45
C ASP A 293 -15.95 6.36 4.25
N THR A 294 -16.51 6.49 5.45
CA THR A 294 -16.96 5.39 6.32
C THR A 294 -18.17 4.71 5.71
#